data_7772ba20a2a9c8d06cd4a3284e148da6
#
_entry.id   7772ba20a2a9c8d06cd4a3284e148da6
#
_cell.length_a   1.000
_cell.length_b   1.000
_cell.length_c   1.000
_cell.angle_alpha   90.00
_cell.angle_beta   90.00
_cell.angle_gamma   90.00
#
_symmetry.space_group_name_H-M   'P 1'
#
loop_
_entity.id
_entity.type
_entity.pdbx_description
1 polymer ?
#
loop_
_entity_poly.entity_id
_entity_poly.type
_entity_poly.pdbx_seq_one_letter_code
_entity_poly.pdbx_strand_id
1 'polypeptide(L)'
;FVADANNRIFRKIHYTPVNRGTLTVVKASIPNQAAIFRRDLLRKHGLLQESMRYCMDLELWSRLLRDGKNLIVPDAMGVYTTHDETKTALMQDVLLEERSQIVDRIRRTEPGLGKLFELSCRASKVAAHARQGDLSYLFEKLTTKLLGRDDWAAH
;
A
#
# COMPACT_ATOMS: atom_id res chain seq x y z
N PHE A 1 5.10 -12.34 -3.10
CA PHE A 1 5.98 -12.94 -2.08
C PHE A 1 7.04 -11.95 -1.64
N VAL A 2 7.63 -12.18 -0.45
CA VAL A 2 8.81 -11.46 0.04
C VAL A 2 9.97 -12.45 0.17
N ALA A 3 11.13 -12.04 -0.34
CA ALA A 3 12.36 -12.81 -0.25
C ALA A 3 13.47 -12.00 0.46
N ASP A 4 14.42 -12.69 1.03
CA ASP A 4 15.66 -12.10 1.56
C ASP A 4 16.69 -11.82 0.45
N ALA A 5 17.83 -11.25 0.83
CA ALA A 5 18.94 -10.97 -0.08
C ALA A 5 19.49 -12.23 -0.79
N ASN A 6 19.22 -13.42 -0.27
CA ASN A 6 19.62 -14.72 -0.85
C ASN A 6 18.50 -15.33 -1.71
N ASN A 7 17.46 -14.56 -2.05
CA ASN A 7 16.28 -15.02 -2.79
C ASN A 7 15.48 -16.13 -2.10
N ARG A 8 15.58 -16.27 -0.77
CA ARG A 8 14.76 -17.21 -0.02
C ARG A 8 13.42 -16.56 0.29
N ILE A 9 12.34 -17.15 -0.19
CA ILE A 9 10.98 -16.67 0.10
C ILE A 9 10.65 -17.04 1.55
N PHE A 10 10.36 -16.04 2.36
CA PHE A 10 10.01 -16.22 3.78
C PHE A 10 8.59 -15.75 4.11
N ARG A 11 7.94 -14.98 3.24
CA ARG A 11 6.58 -14.48 3.47
C ARG A 11 5.77 -14.38 2.20
N LYS A 12 4.48 -14.73 2.32
CA LYS A 12 3.45 -14.42 1.32
C LYS A 12 2.71 -13.16 1.78
N ILE A 13 2.60 -12.16 0.91
CA ILE A 13 1.79 -10.98 1.19
C ILE A 13 0.41 -11.20 0.57
N HIS A 14 -0.62 -10.97 1.37
CA HIS A 14 -2.00 -10.95 0.93
C HIS A 14 -2.45 -9.50 0.72
N TYR A 15 -2.93 -9.20 -0.47
CA TYR A 15 -3.43 -7.88 -0.79
C TYR A 15 -4.93 -7.82 -0.67
N THR A 16 -5.43 -6.67 -0.28
CA THR A 16 -6.87 -6.39 -0.22
C THR A 16 -7.24 -5.37 -1.29
N PRO A 17 -8.47 -5.40 -1.80
CA PRO A 17 -8.93 -4.39 -2.75
C PRO A 17 -8.71 -2.98 -2.21
N VAL A 18 -8.15 -2.12 -3.03
CA VAL A 18 -7.87 -0.72 -2.71
C VAL A 18 -8.77 0.18 -3.54
N ASN A 19 -9.21 1.24 -2.94
CA ASN A 19 -9.77 2.38 -3.65
C ASN A 19 -8.99 3.64 -3.25
N ARG A 20 -9.28 4.74 -3.87
CA ARG A 20 -8.55 5.98 -3.63
C ARG A 20 -8.61 6.42 -2.16
N GLY A 21 -9.76 6.25 -1.51
CA GLY A 21 -9.92 6.58 -0.09
C GLY A 21 -9.10 5.66 0.82
N THR A 22 -9.01 4.35 0.53
CA THR A 22 -8.21 3.42 1.34
C THR A 22 -6.71 3.73 1.29
N LEU A 23 -6.21 4.38 0.23
CA LEU A 23 -4.81 4.85 0.18
C LEU A 23 -4.48 5.85 1.27
N THR A 24 -5.47 6.59 1.79
CA THR A 24 -5.26 7.60 2.85
C THR A 24 -5.19 7.00 4.24
N VAL A 25 -5.77 5.82 4.44
CA VAL A 25 -6.07 5.27 5.77
C VAL A 25 -5.19 4.08 6.13
N VAL A 26 -5.05 3.17 5.20
CA VAL A 26 -4.26 1.95 5.42
C VAL A 26 -2.96 2.05 4.66
N LYS A 27 -1.91 1.42 5.20
CA LYS A 27 -0.71 1.11 4.43
C LYS A 27 -1.12 0.16 3.29
N ALA A 28 -1.92 0.65 2.35
CA ALA A 28 -2.28 -0.08 1.17
C ALA A 28 -1.27 0.32 0.11
N SER A 29 -0.35 -0.55 -0.18
CA SER A 29 0.49 -0.40 -1.35
C SER A 29 0.01 -1.33 -2.44
N ILE A 30 0.00 -0.82 -3.65
CA ILE A 30 -0.13 -1.64 -4.85
C ILE A 30 1.31 -1.91 -5.27
N PRO A 31 1.78 -3.16 -5.20
CA PRO A 31 3.18 -3.46 -5.51
C PRO A 31 3.42 -3.30 -7.01
N ASN A 32 4.41 -2.50 -7.36
CA ASN A 32 4.74 -2.25 -8.77
C ASN A 32 5.07 -3.52 -9.53
N GLN A 33 5.72 -4.47 -8.87
CA GLN A 33 6.14 -5.76 -9.45
C GLN A 33 4.97 -6.67 -9.82
N ALA A 34 3.78 -6.42 -9.24
CA ALA A 34 2.60 -7.25 -9.44
C ALA A 34 1.37 -6.41 -9.87
N ALA A 35 1.61 -5.23 -10.43
CA ALA A 35 0.55 -4.35 -10.88
C ALA A 35 0.49 -4.29 -12.41
N ILE A 36 -0.68 -4.58 -12.95
CA ILE A 36 -1.00 -4.40 -14.38
C ILE A 36 -2.14 -3.40 -14.48
N PHE A 37 -2.02 -2.46 -15.37
CA PHE A 37 -3.02 -1.41 -15.54
C PHE A 37 -3.26 -1.08 -17.01
N ARG A 38 -4.42 -0.53 -17.30
CA ARG A 38 -4.82 -0.17 -18.66
C ARG A 38 -4.04 1.06 -19.14
N ARG A 39 -3.50 0.98 -20.33
CA ARG A 39 -2.71 2.06 -20.96
C ARG A 39 -3.49 3.35 -21.13
N ASP A 40 -4.80 3.27 -21.38
CA ASP A 40 -5.66 4.44 -21.54
C ASP A 40 -5.79 5.27 -20.24
N LEU A 41 -5.72 4.63 -19.09
CA LEU A 41 -5.66 5.34 -17.80
C LEU A 41 -4.40 6.21 -17.68
N LEU A 42 -3.25 5.73 -18.14
CA LEU A 42 -2.03 6.54 -18.20
C LEU A 42 -2.16 7.72 -19.15
N ARG A 43 -2.77 7.50 -20.31
CA ARG A 43 -3.02 8.58 -21.27
C ARG A 43 -3.94 9.65 -20.70
N LYS A 44 -4.93 9.26 -19.90
CA LYS A 44 -5.88 10.17 -19.25
C LYS A 44 -5.30 10.90 -18.06
N HIS A 45 -4.55 10.21 -17.20
CA HIS A 45 -4.09 10.72 -15.91
C HIS A 45 -2.62 11.13 -15.87
N GLY A 46 -1.88 10.90 -16.95
CA GLY A 46 -0.44 11.19 -17.06
C GLY A 46 0.45 10.09 -16.50
N LEU A 47 1.74 10.24 -16.72
CA LEU A 47 2.79 9.32 -16.29
C LEU A 47 3.21 9.57 -14.84
N LEU A 48 4.30 8.93 -14.41
CA LEU A 48 4.92 9.15 -13.10
C LEU A 48 5.31 10.62 -12.91
N GLN A 49 5.16 11.12 -11.69
CA GLN A 49 5.56 12.47 -11.33
C GLN A 49 7.04 12.48 -10.94
N GLU A 50 7.90 12.99 -11.82
CA GLU A 50 9.36 12.96 -11.66
C GLU A 50 9.87 13.76 -10.46
N SER A 51 9.11 14.74 -9.97
CA SER A 51 9.44 15.50 -8.78
C SER A 51 9.37 14.69 -7.49
N MET A 52 8.68 13.54 -7.49
CA MET A 52 8.61 12.65 -6.35
C MET A 52 9.78 11.66 -6.36
N ARG A 53 10.41 11.52 -5.21
CA ARG A 53 11.60 10.66 -5.05
C ARG A 53 11.26 9.26 -4.54
N TYR A 54 10.21 9.14 -3.72
CA TYR A 54 9.84 7.87 -3.08
C TYR A 54 8.42 7.41 -3.44
N CYS A 55 7.40 8.26 -3.26
CA CYS A 55 5.99 7.89 -3.38
C CYS A 55 5.41 8.10 -4.79
N MET A 56 6.24 8.07 -5.84
CA MET A 56 5.79 8.26 -7.23
C MET A 56 4.75 7.23 -7.68
N ASP A 57 4.84 6.02 -7.18
CA ASP A 57 3.89 4.95 -7.43
C ASP A 57 2.56 5.18 -6.70
N LEU A 58 2.61 5.52 -5.42
CA LEU A 58 1.42 5.85 -4.64
C LEU A 58 0.68 7.07 -5.25
N GLU A 59 1.41 8.05 -5.72
CA GLU A 59 0.85 9.21 -6.41
C GLU A 59 0.14 8.79 -7.69
N LEU A 60 0.78 7.96 -8.52
CA LEU A 60 0.19 7.42 -9.74
C LEU A 60 -1.09 6.62 -9.43
N TRP A 61 -1.05 5.70 -8.46
CA TRP A 61 -2.21 4.92 -8.06
C TRP A 61 -3.35 5.83 -7.58
N SER A 62 -3.05 6.91 -6.87
CA SER A 62 -4.05 7.87 -6.43
C SER A 62 -4.80 8.55 -7.58
N ARG A 63 -4.15 8.71 -8.74
CA ARG A 63 -4.77 9.26 -9.95
C ARG A 63 -5.54 8.19 -10.74
N LEU A 64 -4.93 7.02 -10.95
CA LEU A 64 -5.56 5.93 -11.72
C LEU A 64 -6.85 5.41 -11.06
N LEU A 65 -6.89 5.38 -9.73
CA LEU A 65 -8.06 4.95 -8.95
C LEU A 65 -9.21 5.96 -8.93
N ARG A 66 -9.09 7.12 -9.57
CA ARG A 66 -10.25 8.02 -9.77
C ARG A 66 -11.31 7.37 -10.66
N ASP A 67 -10.88 6.74 -11.72
CA ASP A 67 -11.76 6.17 -12.73
C ASP A 67 -11.59 4.65 -12.87
N GLY A 68 -10.48 4.13 -12.36
CA GLY A 68 -10.16 2.72 -12.41
C GLY A 68 -10.71 1.95 -11.22
N LYS A 69 -11.17 0.74 -11.48
CA LYS A 69 -11.41 -0.27 -10.46
C LYS A 69 -10.19 -1.18 -10.39
N ASN A 70 -9.79 -1.58 -9.18
CA ASN A 70 -8.76 -2.58 -9.07
C ASN A 70 -9.37 -3.96 -8.87
N LEU A 71 -8.72 -4.95 -9.47
CA LEU A 71 -9.02 -6.36 -9.31
C LEU A 71 -7.79 -7.03 -8.72
N ILE A 72 -7.99 -7.84 -7.69
CA ILE A 72 -6.93 -8.68 -7.13
C ILE A 72 -7.00 -10.04 -7.80
N VAL A 73 -5.89 -10.42 -8.43
CA VAL A 73 -5.69 -11.76 -8.98
C VAL A 73 -5.02 -12.61 -7.89
N PRO A 74 -5.53 -13.82 -7.59
CA PRO A 74 -5.00 -14.64 -6.50
C PRO A 74 -3.62 -15.24 -6.80
N ASP A 75 -3.20 -15.20 -8.07
CA ASP A 75 -1.92 -15.74 -8.51
C ASP A 75 -0.75 -14.85 -8.10
N ALA A 76 0.39 -15.46 -7.80
CA ALA A 76 1.60 -14.73 -7.47
C ALA A 76 2.23 -14.18 -8.76
N MET A 77 2.31 -12.84 -8.85
CA MET A 77 2.83 -12.15 -10.03
C MET A 77 4.21 -11.54 -9.82
N GLY A 78 4.71 -11.51 -8.59
CA GLY A 78 6.01 -10.92 -8.31
C GLY A 78 6.58 -11.29 -6.95
N VAL A 79 7.89 -11.06 -6.82
CA VAL A 79 8.63 -11.20 -5.57
C VAL A 79 9.26 -9.86 -5.22
N TYR A 80 9.11 -9.45 -3.98
CA TYR A 80 9.78 -8.28 -3.41
C TYR A 80 10.97 -8.73 -2.58
N THR A 81 12.17 -8.34 -2.97
CA THR A 81 13.40 -8.66 -2.23
C THR A 81 13.71 -7.54 -1.25
N THR A 82 13.97 -7.90 0.00
CA THR A 82 14.35 -6.96 1.07
C THR A 82 15.82 -7.12 1.43
N HIS A 83 16.51 -5.99 1.59
CA HIS A 83 17.88 -5.91 2.12
C HIS A 83 18.09 -4.53 2.76
N ASP A 84 19.14 -4.37 3.55
CA ASP A 84 19.37 -3.15 4.35
C ASP A 84 19.58 -1.89 3.52
N GLU A 85 20.03 -2.03 2.28
CA GLU A 85 20.23 -0.93 1.33
C GLU A 85 18.96 -0.59 0.52
N THR A 86 17.80 -1.15 0.87
CA THR A 86 16.57 -0.81 0.16
C THR A 86 16.23 0.67 0.34
N LYS A 87 15.72 1.28 -0.70
CA LYS A 87 15.28 2.68 -0.70
C LYS A 87 14.34 2.99 0.47
N THR A 88 13.52 2.02 0.85
CA THR A 88 12.58 2.11 1.99
C THR A 88 13.30 2.30 3.32
N ALA A 89 14.45 1.66 3.53
CA ALA A 89 15.21 1.80 4.77
C ALA A 89 15.92 3.16 4.87
N LEU A 90 16.35 3.72 3.72
CA LEU A 90 17.20 4.90 3.68
C LEU A 90 16.44 6.24 3.57
N MET A 91 15.16 6.24 3.19
CA MET A 91 14.43 7.46 2.83
C MET A 91 13.10 7.62 3.58
N GLN A 92 13.06 7.25 4.85
CA GLN A 92 11.82 7.28 5.64
C GLN A 92 11.21 8.69 5.77
N ASP A 93 12.03 9.71 5.96
CA ASP A 93 11.54 11.09 6.09
C ASP A 93 10.88 11.57 4.80
N VAL A 94 11.53 11.29 3.66
CA VAL A 94 10.98 11.63 2.33
C VAL A 94 9.68 10.86 2.07
N LEU A 95 9.62 9.59 2.47
CA LEU A 95 8.40 8.78 2.39
C LEU A 95 7.24 9.43 3.15
N LEU A 96 7.49 9.84 4.40
CA LEU A 96 6.46 10.42 5.26
C LEU A 96 5.94 11.74 4.69
N GLU A 97 6.84 12.61 4.24
CA GLU A 97 6.49 13.89 3.65
C GLU A 97 5.69 13.74 2.35
N GLU A 98 6.21 13.00 1.38
CA GLU A 98 5.52 12.80 0.10
C GLU A 98 4.17 12.09 0.27
N ARG A 99 4.10 11.10 1.17
CA ARG A 99 2.85 10.42 1.50
C ARG A 99 1.84 11.39 2.11
N SER A 100 2.26 12.25 3.04
CA SER A 100 1.38 13.26 3.63
C SER A 100 0.79 14.17 2.57
N GLN A 101 1.60 14.67 1.65
CA GLN A 101 1.15 15.52 0.53
C GLN A 101 0.09 14.83 -0.34
N ILE A 102 0.29 13.53 -0.64
CA ILE A 102 -0.67 12.74 -1.43
C ILE A 102 -1.98 12.56 -0.66
N VAL A 103 -1.91 12.18 0.61
CA VAL A 103 -3.07 11.97 1.48
C VAL A 103 -3.89 13.25 1.62
N ASP A 104 -3.25 14.39 1.85
CA ASP A 104 -3.91 15.68 1.97
C ASP A 104 -4.59 16.10 0.66
N ARG A 105 -3.96 15.83 -0.47
CA ARG A 105 -4.57 16.05 -1.79
C ARG A 105 -5.83 15.20 -1.98
N ILE A 106 -5.79 13.93 -1.61
CA ILE A 106 -6.95 13.03 -1.71
C ILE A 106 -8.08 13.54 -0.79
N ARG A 107 -7.77 13.84 0.48
CA ARG A 107 -8.77 14.32 1.46
C ARG A 107 -9.46 15.61 1.04
N ARG A 108 -8.74 16.54 0.41
CA ARG A 108 -9.33 17.78 -0.13
C ARG A 108 -10.29 17.54 -1.28
N THR A 109 -10.04 16.50 -2.09
CA THR A 109 -10.85 16.20 -3.28
C THR A 109 -11.97 15.21 -3.02
N GLU A 110 -11.97 14.53 -1.88
CA GLU A 110 -12.97 13.54 -1.48
C GLU A 110 -13.48 13.84 -0.05
N PRO A 111 -14.41 14.79 0.09
CA PRO A 111 -15.07 15.03 1.36
C PRO A 111 -15.87 13.78 1.78
N GLY A 112 -15.73 13.36 3.02
CA GLY A 112 -16.40 12.14 3.54
C GLY A 112 -15.43 11.07 4.02
N LEU A 113 -14.12 11.24 3.82
CA LEU A 113 -13.08 10.36 4.38
C LEU A 113 -12.81 10.68 5.87
N GLY A 114 -13.86 10.62 6.68
CA GLY A 114 -13.77 10.89 8.12
C GLY A 114 -13.38 9.64 8.94
N LYS A 115 -13.37 9.79 10.27
CA LYS A 115 -12.99 8.73 11.22
C LYS A 115 -13.78 7.42 11.04
N LEU A 116 -15.07 7.51 10.71
CA LEU A 116 -15.90 6.32 10.47
C LEU A 116 -15.46 5.56 9.23
N PHE A 117 -15.12 6.29 8.15
CA PHE A 117 -14.55 5.68 6.96
C PHE A 117 -13.20 4.99 7.28
N GLU A 118 -12.34 5.64 8.05
CA GLU A 118 -11.08 5.04 8.50
C GLU A 118 -11.29 3.74 9.26
N LEU A 119 -12.22 3.72 10.21
CA LEU A 119 -12.54 2.52 10.98
C LEU A 119 -13.08 1.41 10.08
N SER A 120 -13.96 1.74 9.14
CA SER A 120 -14.51 0.75 8.20
C SER A 120 -13.43 0.15 7.30
N CYS A 121 -12.48 0.96 6.80
CA CYS A 121 -11.35 0.48 6.01
C CYS A 121 -10.44 -0.45 6.80
N ARG A 122 -10.12 -0.10 8.05
CA ARG A 122 -9.32 -0.94 8.94
C ARG A 122 -10.01 -2.26 9.25
N ALA A 123 -11.30 -2.22 9.58
CA ALA A 123 -12.10 -3.42 9.82
C ALA A 123 -12.19 -4.33 8.57
N SER A 124 -12.42 -3.74 7.40
CA SER A 124 -12.45 -4.47 6.13
C SER A 124 -11.12 -5.14 5.81
N LYS A 125 -10.00 -4.46 6.09
CA LYS A 125 -8.67 -5.04 5.90
C LYS A 125 -8.46 -6.24 6.82
N VAL A 126 -8.75 -6.11 8.10
CA VAL A 126 -8.66 -7.22 9.07
C VAL A 126 -9.53 -8.39 8.64
N ALA A 127 -10.78 -8.13 8.25
CA ALA A 127 -11.71 -9.16 7.78
C ALA A 127 -11.20 -9.86 6.50
N ALA A 128 -10.57 -9.13 5.58
CA ALA A 128 -10.00 -9.70 4.37
C ALA A 128 -8.82 -10.64 4.67
N HIS A 129 -7.90 -10.24 5.56
CA HIS A 129 -6.80 -11.11 5.99
C HIS A 129 -7.30 -12.35 6.75
N ALA A 130 -8.31 -12.20 7.60
CA ALA A 130 -8.93 -13.32 8.30
C ALA A 130 -9.55 -14.34 7.32
N ARG A 131 -10.27 -13.87 6.29
CA ARG A 131 -10.84 -14.75 5.25
C ARG A 131 -9.79 -15.48 4.42
N GLN A 132 -8.61 -14.89 4.28
CA GLN A 132 -7.49 -15.48 3.55
C GLN A 132 -6.64 -16.42 4.43
N GLY A 133 -7.00 -16.57 5.72
CA GLY A 133 -6.26 -17.39 6.67
C GLY A 133 -4.89 -16.80 7.04
N ASP A 134 -4.69 -15.49 6.86
CA ASP A 134 -3.44 -14.80 7.17
C ASP A 134 -3.35 -14.50 8.67
N LEU A 135 -3.14 -15.54 9.45
CA LEU A 135 -3.02 -15.48 10.91
C LEU A 135 -1.76 -14.70 11.33
N SER A 136 -0.71 -14.72 10.51
CA SER A 136 0.54 -13.99 10.80
C SER A 136 0.31 -12.49 10.82
N TYR A 137 -0.45 -11.96 9.87
CA TYR A 137 -0.85 -10.55 9.85
C TYR A 137 -1.68 -10.17 11.08
N LEU A 138 -2.65 -11.02 11.46
CA LEU A 138 -3.51 -10.75 12.61
C LEU A 138 -2.72 -10.75 13.92
N PHE A 139 -1.80 -11.70 14.07
CA PHE A 139 -0.92 -11.79 15.24
C PHE A 139 0.04 -10.60 15.33
N GLU A 140 0.67 -10.24 14.23
CA GLU A 140 1.56 -9.07 14.13
C GLU A 140 0.83 -7.78 14.53
N LYS A 141 -0.39 -7.59 14.05
CA LYS A 141 -1.21 -6.42 14.41
C LYS A 141 -1.61 -6.38 15.87
N LEU A 142 -1.87 -7.52 16.48
CA LEU A 142 -2.16 -7.62 17.91
C LEU A 142 -0.92 -7.31 18.73
N THR A 143 0.22 -7.87 18.40
CA THR A 143 1.47 -7.68 19.14
C THR A 143 2.00 -6.25 19.02
N THR A 144 1.98 -5.64 17.85
CA THR A 144 2.37 -4.23 17.66
C THR A 144 1.50 -3.28 18.46
N LYS A 145 0.18 -3.53 18.51
CA LYS A 145 -0.75 -2.72 19.30
C LYS A 145 -0.52 -2.87 20.80
N LEU A 146 -0.24 -4.09 21.27
CA LEU A 146 0.03 -4.38 22.69
C LEU A 146 1.37 -3.84 23.17
N LEU A 147 2.39 -3.85 22.29
CA LEU A 147 3.75 -3.42 22.63
C LEU A 147 3.99 -1.93 22.34
N GLY A 148 3.00 -1.17 21.88
CA GLY A 148 3.13 0.26 21.58
C GLY A 148 4.16 0.57 20.49
N ARG A 149 4.53 -0.42 19.68
CA ARG A 149 5.49 -0.24 18.60
C ARG A 149 4.78 0.35 17.37
N ASP A 150 5.26 1.50 16.92
CA ASP A 150 4.79 2.06 15.65
C ASP A 150 5.20 1.17 14.47
N ASP A 151 4.22 0.82 13.65
CA ASP A 151 4.27 -0.17 12.55
C ASP A 151 5.19 0.18 11.36
N TRP A 152 6.08 1.15 11.48
CA TRP A 152 6.81 1.68 10.33
C TRP A 152 8.00 0.81 9.89
N ALA A 153 8.54 -0.01 10.78
CA ALA A 153 9.75 -0.80 10.53
C ALA A 153 9.52 -2.24 10.06
N ALA A 154 8.28 -2.70 9.94
CA ALA A 154 7.97 -4.11 9.76
C ALA A 154 7.47 -4.51 8.34
N HIS A 155 7.72 -3.67 7.33
CA HIS A 155 7.32 -4.02 5.94
C HIS A 155 8.31 -3.52 4.92
#